data_fd8ca1ffa40675a96caa91487599c14c
#
_entry.id   fd8ca1ffa40675a96caa91487599c14c
#
_cell.length_a   1.000
_cell.length_b   1.000
_cell.length_c   1.000
_cell.angle_alpha   90.00
_cell.angle_beta   90.00
_cell.angle_gamma   90.00
#
_symmetry.space_group_name_H-M   'P 1'
#
loop_
_entity.id
_entity.type
_entity.pdbx_description
1 polymer ?
#
loop_
_entity_poly.entity_id
_entity_poly.type
_entity_poly.pdbx_seq_one_letter_code
_entity_poly.pdbx_strand_id
1 'polypeptide(L)'
;VSGDSHVVLVPAGVGATDFGSSARAYWTFKVFGHDKVSILDGGFAGWKAAYPDRVETGAPMAPAPGDFTAVFQPQGYVTTEQVRQIVDAGKGTTLLDGRTREQFLGDAKHPKAVSGGRIPGAELLFQEHAYDVSANRLKSVAELEIVYADLDPDLPIVSYCNTGHWAATNWFVLSEVLGHDDVKLYDGSMVEWTADGDNPLLVGESNMDKVRNFLKGILG
;
A
#
# COMPACT_ATOMS: atom_id res chain seq x y z
N VAL A 1 -6.67 22.89 6.57
CA VAL A 1 -6.83 22.58 5.14
C VAL A 1 -8.19 23.10 4.70
N SER A 2 -8.25 23.78 3.57
CA SER A 2 -9.49 24.20 2.91
C SER A 2 -9.77 23.32 1.70
N GLY A 3 -11.01 23.32 1.19
CA GLY A 3 -11.40 22.48 0.06
C GLY A 3 -10.61 22.75 -1.23
N ASP A 4 -10.03 23.94 -1.39
CA ASP A 4 -9.19 24.33 -2.52
C ASP A 4 -7.69 24.19 -2.27
N SER A 5 -7.26 23.85 -1.05
CA SER A 5 -5.84 23.70 -0.69
C SER A 5 -5.19 22.57 -1.47
N HIS A 6 -3.96 22.76 -1.93
CA HIS A 6 -3.10 21.66 -2.39
C HIS A 6 -2.24 21.19 -1.20
N VAL A 7 -2.47 19.95 -0.77
CA VAL A 7 -1.73 19.34 0.34
C VAL A 7 -0.52 18.62 -0.21
N VAL A 8 0.68 18.95 0.26
CA VAL A 8 1.90 18.21 -0.04
C VAL A 8 2.32 17.42 1.19
N LEU A 9 2.28 16.10 1.09
CA LEU A 9 2.74 15.20 2.13
C LEU A 9 4.26 15.05 2.02
N VAL A 10 4.95 15.29 3.12
CA VAL A 10 6.42 15.29 3.17
C VAL A 10 6.88 14.18 4.11
N PRO A 11 7.19 12.96 3.59
CA PRO A 11 7.81 11.92 4.40
C PRO A 11 9.19 12.38 4.89
N ALA A 12 9.74 11.74 5.92
CA ALA A 12 11.08 12.05 6.39
C ALA A 12 12.15 11.81 5.31
N GLY A 13 11.89 10.89 4.38
CA GLY A 13 12.81 10.50 3.33
C GLY A 13 13.88 9.54 3.84
N VAL A 14 13.48 8.51 4.59
CA VAL A 14 14.39 7.55 5.23
C VAL A 14 14.12 6.09 4.85
N GLY A 15 13.21 5.82 3.93
CA GLY A 15 12.96 4.47 3.42
C GLY A 15 11.53 4.19 2.98
N ALA A 16 11.31 2.99 2.46
CA ALA A 16 10.04 2.56 1.87
C ALA A 16 8.87 2.57 2.87
N THR A 17 9.10 2.21 4.13
CA THR A 17 8.07 2.25 5.18
C THR A 17 7.61 3.68 5.49
N ASP A 18 8.54 4.63 5.48
CA ASP A 18 8.26 6.06 5.66
C ASP A 18 7.43 6.60 4.48
N PHE A 19 7.79 6.25 3.24
CA PHE A 19 6.98 6.54 2.06
C PHE A 19 5.57 5.94 2.19
N GLY A 20 5.46 4.67 2.62
CA GLY A 20 4.17 3.99 2.83
C GLY A 20 3.26 4.71 3.83
N SER A 21 3.83 5.36 4.84
CA SER A 21 3.05 6.20 5.77
C SER A 21 2.46 7.42 5.08
N SER A 22 3.20 8.05 4.17
CA SER A 22 2.69 9.17 3.36
C SER A 22 1.69 8.71 2.30
N ALA A 23 1.92 7.56 1.65
CA ALA A 23 0.95 6.96 0.74
C ALA A 23 -0.38 6.64 1.46
N ARG A 24 -0.31 6.18 2.72
CA ARG A 24 -1.49 5.97 3.57
C ARG A 24 -2.24 7.27 3.88
N ALA A 25 -1.51 8.34 4.18
CA ALA A 25 -2.12 9.66 4.37
C ALA A 25 -2.74 10.19 3.07
N TYR A 26 -2.05 10.03 1.93
CA TYR A 26 -2.58 10.36 0.60
C TYR A 26 -3.92 9.66 0.34
N TRP A 27 -3.96 8.33 0.48
CA TRP A 27 -5.18 7.55 0.36
C TRP A 27 -6.28 8.05 1.30
N THR A 28 -5.93 8.42 2.54
CA THR A 28 -6.91 8.96 3.50
C THR A 28 -7.53 10.26 2.99
N PHE A 29 -6.75 11.18 2.43
CA PHE A 29 -7.29 12.39 1.80
C PHE A 29 -8.24 12.04 0.65
N LYS A 30 -7.87 11.12 -0.23
CA LYS A 30 -8.70 10.68 -1.37
C LYS A 30 -10.03 10.09 -0.91
N VAL A 31 -10.03 9.15 0.02
CA VAL A 31 -11.26 8.50 0.50
C VAL A 31 -12.14 9.44 1.34
N PHE A 32 -11.62 10.58 1.77
CA PHE A 32 -12.43 11.62 2.41
C PHE A 32 -12.74 12.81 1.49
N GLY A 33 -12.52 12.65 0.18
CA GLY A 33 -12.97 13.58 -0.85
C GLY A 33 -12.06 14.78 -1.07
N HIS A 34 -10.77 14.69 -0.72
CA HIS A 34 -9.78 15.72 -1.01
C HIS A 34 -8.78 15.24 -2.07
N ASP A 35 -8.96 15.70 -3.31
CA ASP A 35 -8.18 15.23 -4.46
C ASP A 35 -6.88 16.01 -4.70
N LYS A 36 -6.78 17.23 -4.18
CA LYS A 36 -5.59 18.08 -4.37
C LYS A 36 -4.50 17.73 -3.37
N VAL A 37 -3.94 16.53 -3.51
CA VAL A 37 -2.88 16.01 -2.63
C VAL A 37 -1.74 15.46 -3.47
N SER A 38 -0.52 15.56 -2.97
CA SER A 38 0.68 14.96 -3.57
C SER A 38 1.67 14.54 -2.48
N ILE A 39 2.62 13.69 -2.85
CA ILE A 39 3.73 13.26 -1.97
C ILE A 39 5.03 13.84 -2.54
N LEU A 40 5.84 14.43 -1.67
CA LEU A 40 7.18 14.86 -2.07
C LEU A 40 8.10 13.64 -2.19
N ASP A 41 8.46 13.29 -3.43
CA ASP A 41 9.37 12.18 -3.70
C ASP A 41 10.79 12.49 -3.16
N GLY A 42 11.41 11.52 -2.48
CA GLY A 42 12.65 11.73 -1.72
C GLY A 42 12.44 12.39 -0.35
N GLY A 43 11.24 12.89 -0.06
CA GLY A 43 10.84 13.44 1.23
C GLY A 43 11.68 14.61 1.73
N PHE A 44 11.64 14.87 3.03
CA PHE A 44 12.39 15.96 3.65
C PHE A 44 13.90 15.82 3.49
N ALA A 45 14.44 14.60 3.55
CA ALA A 45 15.88 14.38 3.37
C ALA A 45 16.34 14.79 1.97
N GLY A 46 15.59 14.43 0.92
CA GLY A 46 15.85 14.84 -0.47
C GLY A 46 15.73 16.35 -0.65
N TRP A 47 14.67 16.96 -0.09
CA TRP A 47 14.51 18.42 -0.11
C TRP A 47 15.67 19.14 0.55
N LYS A 48 16.06 18.71 1.76
CA LYS A 48 17.16 19.33 2.50
C LYS A 48 18.50 19.20 1.77
N ALA A 49 18.74 18.08 1.08
CA ALA A 49 19.96 17.89 0.29
C ALA A 49 19.98 18.80 -0.95
N ALA A 50 18.86 18.97 -1.63
CA ALA A 50 18.73 19.78 -2.84
C ALA A 50 18.67 21.30 -2.55
N TYR A 51 18.06 21.68 -1.41
CA TYR A 51 17.74 23.06 -1.05
C TYR A 51 18.07 23.37 0.41
N PRO A 52 19.35 23.27 0.85
CA PRO A 52 19.72 23.44 2.27
C PRO A 52 19.34 24.80 2.84
N ASP A 53 19.39 25.84 2.00
CA ASP A 53 19.07 27.23 2.37
C ASP A 53 17.54 27.52 2.44
N ARG A 54 16.70 26.53 2.09
CA ARG A 54 15.23 26.62 2.14
C ARG A 54 14.63 25.77 3.25
N VAL A 55 15.39 25.53 4.30
CA VAL A 55 14.94 24.82 5.51
C VAL A 55 14.91 25.80 6.66
N GLU A 56 13.72 26.01 7.19
CA GLU A 56 13.52 26.83 8.40
C GLU A 56 13.57 25.93 9.65
N THR A 57 14.06 26.50 10.73
CA THR A 57 14.13 25.86 12.06
C THR A 57 13.37 26.68 13.08
N GLY A 58 12.84 26.03 14.10
CA GLY A 58 12.09 26.66 15.18
C GLY A 58 10.62 26.21 15.22
N ALA A 59 9.84 26.84 16.06
CA ALA A 59 8.42 26.53 16.17
C ALA A 59 7.67 27.05 14.93
N PRO A 60 6.88 26.20 14.23
CA PRO A 60 6.09 26.66 13.09
C PRO A 60 4.99 27.62 13.56
N MET A 61 4.67 28.59 12.74
CA MET A 61 3.47 29.41 12.94
C MET A 61 2.24 28.56 12.68
N ALA A 62 1.30 28.54 13.62
CA ALA A 62 0.05 27.81 13.44
C ALA A 62 -0.74 28.40 12.25
N PRO A 63 -1.13 27.59 11.26
CA PRO A 63 -1.92 28.06 10.14
C PRO A 63 -3.33 28.44 10.61
N ALA A 64 -3.98 29.34 9.88
CA ALA A 64 -5.39 29.61 10.08
C ALA A 64 -6.23 28.33 9.87
N PRO A 65 -7.35 28.16 10.61
CA PRO A 65 -8.28 27.06 10.36
C PRO A 65 -8.77 27.07 8.90
N GLY A 66 -8.84 25.88 8.30
CA GLY A 66 -9.47 25.70 6.98
C GLY A 66 -10.95 25.29 7.11
N ASP A 67 -11.62 25.21 5.99
CA ASP A 67 -13.07 24.90 5.86
C ASP A 67 -13.36 23.55 5.21
N PHE A 68 -12.32 22.70 4.99
CA PHE A 68 -12.52 21.38 4.39
C PHE A 68 -13.44 20.51 5.25
N THR A 69 -14.48 19.99 4.61
CA THR A 69 -15.42 19.02 5.20
C THR A 69 -15.20 17.66 4.56
N ALA A 70 -14.80 16.69 5.38
CA ALA A 70 -14.57 15.32 4.93
C ALA A 70 -15.88 14.62 4.54
N VAL A 71 -15.91 14.02 3.35
CA VAL A 71 -17.03 13.22 2.86
C VAL A 71 -16.48 11.86 2.41
N PHE A 72 -16.87 10.79 3.10
CA PHE A 72 -16.35 9.46 2.81
C PHE A 72 -16.74 8.99 1.40
N GLN A 73 -15.73 8.56 0.64
CA GLN A 73 -15.81 8.03 -0.72
C GLN A 73 -15.44 6.53 -0.69
N PRO A 74 -16.41 5.61 -0.81
CA PRO A 74 -16.15 4.18 -0.62
C PRO A 74 -15.34 3.51 -1.74
N GLN A 75 -15.15 4.18 -2.88
CA GLN A 75 -14.55 3.59 -4.09
C GLN A 75 -13.13 3.07 -3.88
N GLY A 76 -12.33 3.74 -3.05
CA GLY A 76 -10.94 3.34 -2.74
C GLY A 76 -10.79 2.44 -1.52
N TYR A 77 -11.89 1.96 -0.92
CA TYR A 77 -11.91 1.25 0.36
C TYR A 77 -12.68 -0.07 0.27
N VAL A 78 -12.25 -1.09 1.02
CA VAL A 78 -12.99 -2.32 1.24
C VAL A 78 -13.02 -2.70 2.72
N THR A 79 -14.16 -3.24 3.14
CA THR A 79 -14.36 -3.78 4.49
C THR A 79 -13.88 -5.22 4.60
N THR A 80 -13.68 -5.73 5.83
CA THR A 80 -13.40 -7.15 6.11
C THR A 80 -14.46 -8.06 5.50
N GLU A 81 -15.73 -7.69 5.57
CA GLU A 81 -16.83 -8.47 4.98
C GLU A 81 -16.73 -8.56 3.45
N GLN A 82 -16.37 -7.47 2.78
CA GLN A 82 -16.14 -7.49 1.32
C GLN A 82 -14.93 -8.36 0.96
N VAL A 83 -13.86 -8.34 1.77
CA VAL A 83 -12.71 -9.26 1.57
C VAL A 83 -13.12 -10.71 1.74
N ARG A 84 -13.99 -11.05 2.72
CA ARG A 84 -14.57 -12.40 2.85
C ARG A 84 -15.30 -12.82 1.58
N GLN A 85 -16.15 -11.96 1.04
CA GLN A 85 -16.89 -12.24 -0.20
C GLN A 85 -15.93 -12.48 -1.39
N ILE A 86 -14.82 -11.74 -1.48
CA ILE A 86 -13.78 -11.97 -2.49
C ILE A 86 -13.13 -13.35 -2.31
N VAL A 87 -12.79 -13.73 -1.08
CA VAL A 87 -12.22 -15.04 -0.76
C VAL A 87 -13.19 -16.17 -1.11
N ASP A 88 -14.46 -16.03 -0.75
CA ASP A 88 -15.51 -17.03 -1.03
C ASP A 88 -15.77 -17.18 -2.55
N ALA A 89 -15.69 -16.08 -3.30
CA ALA A 89 -15.79 -16.11 -4.77
C ALA A 89 -14.58 -16.80 -5.43
N GLY A 90 -13.40 -16.71 -4.83
CA GLY A 90 -12.16 -17.40 -5.24
C GLY A 90 -11.57 -16.95 -6.59
N LYS A 91 -12.17 -15.95 -7.24
CA LYS A 91 -11.74 -15.40 -8.55
C LYS A 91 -12.35 -14.02 -8.79
N GLY A 92 -11.83 -13.31 -9.79
CA GLY A 92 -12.41 -12.04 -10.26
C GLY A 92 -11.91 -10.80 -9.51
N THR A 93 -11.01 -10.98 -8.55
CA THR A 93 -10.33 -9.87 -7.85
C THR A 93 -8.95 -10.37 -7.40
N THR A 94 -7.92 -9.60 -7.64
CA THR A 94 -6.57 -9.84 -7.12
C THR A 94 -6.46 -9.32 -5.70
N LEU A 95 -6.18 -10.20 -4.74
CA LEU A 95 -5.77 -9.82 -3.38
C LEU A 95 -4.25 -9.70 -3.35
N LEU A 96 -3.73 -8.49 -3.16
CA LEU A 96 -2.31 -8.19 -3.22
C LEU A 96 -1.72 -7.97 -1.82
N ASP A 97 -0.86 -8.90 -1.37
CA ASP A 97 -0.19 -8.83 -0.07
C ASP A 97 1.11 -8.03 -0.17
N GLY A 98 1.16 -6.86 0.45
CA GLY A 98 2.33 -5.98 0.45
C GLY A 98 3.40 -6.31 1.49
N ARG A 99 3.32 -7.46 2.18
CA ARG A 99 4.23 -7.86 3.28
C ARG A 99 5.45 -8.64 2.79
N THR A 100 6.36 -8.93 3.71
CA THR A 100 7.50 -9.80 3.44
C THR A 100 7.06 -11.26 3.22
N ARG A 101 7.91 -12.05 2.55
CA ARG A 101 7.64 -13.46 2.31
C ARG A 101 7.44 -14.26 3.60
N GLU A 102 8.22 -13.98 4.64
CA GLU A 102 8.12 -14.66 5.93
C GLU A 102 6.75 -14.39 6.58
N GLN A 103 6.25 -13.17 6.48
CA GLN A 103 4.92 -12.83 7.00
C GLN A 103 3.81 -13.46 6.16
N PHE A 104 3.98 -13.50 4.85
CA PHE A 104 3.05 -14.15 3.92
C PHE A 104 2.93 -15.65 4.15
N LEU A 105 4.04 -16.32 4.41
CA LEU A 105 4.08 -17.76 4.72
C LEU A 105 3.67 -18.10 6.16
N GLY A 106 3.65 -17.11 7.05
CA GLY A 106 3.31 -17.31 8.46
C GLY A 106 4.50 -17.61 9.37
N ASP A 107 5.73 -17.57 8.85
CA ASP A 107 6.97 -17.74 9.62
C ASP A 107 7.23 -16.55 10.55
N ALA A 108 6.66 -15.39 10.20
CA ALA A 108 6.64 -14.18 11.02
C ALA A 108 5.25 -13.55 11.01
N LYS A 109 4.98 -12.69 11.98
CA LYS A 109 3.74 -11.90 12.04
C LYS A 109 3.98 -10.53 12.66
N HIS A 110 3.10 -9.59 12.33
CA HIS A 110 3.06 -8.30 13.03
C HIS A 110 2.64 -8.50 14.50
N PRO A 111 3.24 -7.78 15.48
CA PRO A 111 2.92 -7.98 16.90
C PRO A 111 1.42 -7.85 17.26
N LYS A 112 0.69 -7.01 16.53
CA LYS A 112 -0.75 -6.79 16.73
C LYS A 112 -1.64 -7.84 16.02
N ALA A 113 -1.10 -8.61 15.06
CA ALA A 113 -1.86 -9.69 14.42
C ALA A 113 -1.96 -10.90 15.36
N VAL A 114 -3.13 -11.53 15.43
CA VAL A 114 -3.36 -12.69 16.28
C VAL A 114 -2.62 -13.91 15.72
N SER A 115 -2.63 -14.10 14.39
CA SER A 115 -2.01 -15.24 13.70
C SER A 115 -1.13 -14.80 12.55
N GLY A 116 -0.14 -15.64 12.18
CA GLY A 116 0.65 -15.54 10.96
C GLY A 116 -0.07 -16.20 9.78
N GLY A 117 0.43 -15.97 8.56
CA GLY A 117 -0.16 -16.48 7.33
C GLY A 117 -0.75 -15.38 6.46
N ARG A 118 -1.55 -15.77 5.46
CA ARG A 118 -2.14 -14.87 4.46
C ARG A 118 -3.61 -15.12 4.24
N ILE A 119 -4.29 -14.15 3.67
CA ILE A 119 -5.66 -14.30 3.16
C ILE A 119 -5.62 -15.30 1.99
N PRO A 120 -6.53 -16.30 1.92
CA PRO A 120 -6.58 -17.26 0.82
C PRO A 120 -6.74 -16.58 -0.54
N GLY A 121 -6.02 -17.09 -1.55
CA GLY A 121 -6.03 -16.51 -2.90
C GLY A 121 -5.12 -15.30 -3.10
N ALA A 122 -4.48 -14.78 -2.03
CA ALA A 122 -3.60 -13.63 -2.16
C ALA A 122 -2.30 -13.93 -2.91
N GLU A 123 -1.85 -12.93 -3.67
CA GLU A 123 -0.56 -12.86 -4.33
C GLU A 123 0.39 -11.97 -3.55
N LEU A 124 1.66 -12.37 -3.50
CA LEU A 124 2.69 -11.62 -2.77
C LEU A 124 3.37 -10.61 -3.69
N LEU A 125 3.32 -9.34 -3.34
CA LEU A 125 4.17 -8.31 -3.91
C LEU A 125 4.63 -7.35 -2.81
N PHE A 126 5.82 -7.62 -2.27
CA PHE A 126 6.39 -6.82 -1.18
C PHE A 126 6.55 -5.36 -1.60
N GLN A 127 5.97 -4.45 -0.84
CA GLN A 127 5.88 -3.04 -1.15
C GLN A 127 7.23 -2.34 -1.43
N GLU A 128 8.31 -2.84 -0.84
CA GLU A 128 9.65 -2.28 -1.04
C GLU A 128 10.18 -2.49 -2.47
N HIS A 129 9.61 -3.45 -3.22
CA HIS A 129 9.94 -3.62 -4.63
C HIS A 129 9.61 -2.40 -5.48
N ALA A 130 8.67 -1.57 -5.05
CA ALA A 130 8.32 -0.31 -5.71
C ALA A 130 9.28 0.84 -5.38
N TYR A 131 10.22 0.65 -4.44
CA TYR A 131 11.06 1.70 -3.90
C TYR A 131 12.53 1.50 -4.24
N ASP A 132 13.21 2.56 -4.66
CA ASP A 132 14.66 2.60 -4.79
C ASP A 132 15.26 3.05 -3.45
N VAL A 133 15.73 2.08 -2.67
CA VAL A 133 16.32 2.31 -1.34
C VAL A 133 17.58 3.18 -1.43
N SER A 134 18.36 3.07 -2.52
CA SER A 134 19.60 3.81 -2.71
C SER A 134 19.36 5.29 -3.02
N ALA A 135 18.35 5.58 -3.82
CA ALA A 135 17.93 6.94 -4.18
C ALA A 135 16.88 7.49 -3.21
N ASN A 136 16.36 6.66 -2.32
CA ASN A 136 15.34 6.96 -1.31
C ASN A 136 14.07 7.60 -1.89
N ARG A 137 13.54 6.99 -2.96
CA ARG A 137 12.35 7.44 -3.70
C ARG A 137 11.66 6.26 -4.39
N LEU A 138 10.49 6.51 -4.96
CA LEU A 138 9.88 5.53 -5.86
C LEU A 138 10.77 5.26 -7.07
N LYS A 139 10.71 4.04 -7.58
CA LYS A 139 11.29 3.68 -8.87
C LYS A 139 10.65 4.49 -10.00
N SER A 140 11.32 4.59 -11.13
CA SER A 140 10.73 5.20 -12.33
C SER A 140 9.50 4.44 -12.81
N VAL A 141 8.61 5.11 -13.56
CA VAL A 141 7.39 4.49 -14.10
C VAL A 141 7.72 3.21 -14.88
N ALA A 142 8.75 3.23 -15.73
CA ALA A 142 9.16 2.06 -16.51
C ALA A 142 9.62 0.87 -15.62
N GLU A 143 10.30 1.14 -14.51
CA GLU A 143 10.68 0.10 -13.55
C GLU A 143 9.48 -0.41 -12.76
N LEU A 144 8.52 0.48 -12.44
CA LEU A 144 7.26 0.10 -11.77
C LEU A 144 6.39 -0.76 -12.67
N GLU A 145 6.28 -0.46 -13.97
CA GLU A 145 5.59 -1.31 -14.95
C GLU A 145 6.15 -2.74 -14.94
N ILE A 146 7.48 -2.90 -14.82
CA ILE A 146 8.12 -4.22 -14.71
C ILE A 146 7.78 -4.90 -13.37
N VAL A 147 7.82 -4.16 -12.26
CA VAL A 147 7.52 -4.71 -10.91
C VAL A 147 6.10 -5.26 -10.83
N TYR A 148 5.15 -4.61 -11.49
CA TYR A 148 3.73 -4.97 -11.44
C TYR A 148 3.25 -5.74 -12.69
N ALA A 149 4.14 -6.13 -13.60
CA ALA A 149 3.81 -6.76 -14.89
C ALA A 149 3.07 -8.10 -14.79
N ASP A 150 3.25 -8.83 -13.69
CA ASP A 150 2.60 -10.13 -13.47
C ASP A 150 1.12 -10.01 -13.03
N LEU A 151 0.64 -8.81 -12.70
CA LEU A 151 -0.76 -8.58 -12.31
C LEU A 151 -1.65 -8.50 -13.56
N ASP A 152 -2.84 -9.08 -13.46
CA ASP A 152 -3.86 -8.96 -14.52
C ASP A 152 -4.46 -7.53 -14.47
N PRO A 153 -4.25 -6.71 -15.51
CA PRO A 153 -4.72 -5.32 -15.53
C PRO A 153 -6.25 -5.19 -15.62
N ASP A 154 -6.94 -6.25 -16.04
CA ASP A 154 -8.40 -6.25 -16.23
C ASP A 154 -9.15 -6.64 -14.94
N LEU A 155 -8.45 -7.08 -13.90
CA LEU A 155 -9.06 -7.45 -12.63
C LEU A 155 -8.99 -6.32 -11.60
N PRO A 156 -10.07 -6.11 -10.82
CA PRO A 156 -10.00 -5.32 -9.61
C PRO A 156 -8.89 -5.79 -8.68
N ILE A 157 -8.19 -4.86 -8.05
CA ILE A 157 -7.09 -5.16 -7.12
C ILE A 157 -7.44 -4.65 -5.72
N VAL A 158 -7.27 -5.50 -4.72
CA VAL A 158 -7.36 -5.12 -3.30
C VAL A 158 -6.01 -5.32 -2.65
N SER A 159 -5.35 -4.21 -2.30
CA SER A 159 -4.07 -4.26 -1.60
C SER A 159 -4.26 -4.32 -0.09
N TYR A 160 -3.51 -5.18 0.58
CA TYR A 160 -3.47 -5.28 2.04
C TYR A 160 -2.05 -5.55 2.55
N CYS A 161 -1.83 -5.35 3.87
CA CYS A 161 -0.58 -5.71 4.53
C CYS A 161 -0.82 -6.14 5.98
N ASN A 162 -0.19 -5.51 6.96
CA ASN A 162 -0.49 -5.72 8.38
C ASN A 162 -1.50 -4.70 8.92
N THR A 163 -1.35 -3.40 8.57
CA THR A 163 -2.04 -2.24 9.13
C THR A 163 -2.35 -1.16 8.09
N GLY A 164 -2.36 -1.50 6.80
CA GLY A 164 -2.70 -0.60 5.69
C GLY A 164 -1.55 0.31 5.18
N HIS A 165 -0.43 0.48 5.92
CA HIS A 165 0.62 1.42 5.52
C HIS A 165 1.45 0.92 4.31
N TRP A 166 1.98 -0.29 4.36
CA TRP A 166 2.72 -0.87 3.24
C TRP A 166 1.82 -1.14 2.03
N ALA A 167 0.59 -1.58 2.29
CA ALA A 167 -0.40 -1.77 1.24
C ALA A 167 -0.75 -0.47 0.51
N ALA A 168 -0.70 0.67 1.20
CA ALA A 168 -0.94 1.97 0.59
C ALA A 168 0.14 2.35 -0.44
N THR A 169 1.38 1.83 -0.32
CA THR A 169 2.41 1.99 -1.36
C THR A 169 1.97 1.31 -2.66
N ASN A 170 1.55 0.03 -2.59
CA ASN A 170 1.07 -0.70 -3.76
C ASN A 170 -0.19 -0.04 -4.35
N TRP A 171 -1.13 0.37 -3.50
CA TRP A 171 -2.32 1.10 -3.92
C TRP A 171 -1.94 2.40 -4.66
N PHE A 172 -1.05 3.22 -4.08
CA PHE A 172 -0.61 4.48 -4.67
C PHE A 172 0.07 4.28 -6.03
N VAL A 173 0.96 3.29 -6.12
CA VAL A 173 1.65 3.00 -7.38
C VAL A 173 0.66 2.54 -8.44
N LEU A 174 -0.20 1.59 -8.13
CA LEU A 174 -1.15 1.04 -9.09
C LEU A 174 -2.19 2.09 -9.53
N SER A 175 -2.83 2.78 -8.58
CA SER A 175 -3.90 3.74 -8.86
C SER A 175 -3.37 5.06 -9.40
N GLU A 176 -2.38 5.68 -8.73
CA GLU A 176 -2.02 7.07 -9.01
C GLU A 176 -0.82 7.21 -9.98
N VAL A 177 0.04 6.18 -10.08
CA VAL A 177 1.22 6.23 -10.95
C VAL A 177 1.01 5.44 -12.24
N LEU A 178 0.50 4.21 -12.14
CA LEU A 178 0.27 3.32 -13.28
C LEU A 178 -1.14 3.44 -13.88
N GLY A 179 -2.08 4.09 -13.17
CA GLY A 179 -3.41 4.41 -13.70
C GLY A 179 -4.37 3.23 -13.81
N HIS A 180 -4.26 2.22 -12.92
CA HIS A 180 -5.27 1.16 -12.82
C HIS A 180 -6.58 1.72 -12.26
N ASP A 181 -7.70 1.42 -12.91
CA ASP A 181 -9.01 2.02 -12.60
C ASP A 181 -9.67 1.52 -11.31
N ASP A 182 -9.51 0.23 -10.95
CA ASP A 182 -10.19 -0.37 -9.79
C ASP A 182 -9.20 -0.95 -8.78
N VAL A 183 -8.51 -0.06 -8.07
CA VAL A 183 -7.59 -0.42 -6.98
C VAL A 183 -8.15 0.06 -5.64
N LYS A 184 -8.31 -0.85 -4.69
CA LYS A 184 -8.82 -0.56 -3.35
C LYS A 184 -7.81 -0.95 -2.28
N LEU A 185 -7.92 -0.30 -1.14
CA LEU A 185 -7.13 -0.61 0.04
C LEU A 185 -8.00 -1.30 1.09
N TYR A 186 -7.59 -2.49 1.53
CA TYR A 186 -8.08 -3.09 2.75
C TYR A 186 -7.25 -2.58 3.93
N ASP A 187 -7.73 -1.52 4.55
CA ASP A 187 -7.04 -0.80 5.60
C ASP A 187 -6.82 -1.64 6.87
N GLY A 188 -7.84 -2.37 7.29
CA GLY A 188 -7.77 -3.26 8.47
C GLY A 188 -6.70 -4.33 8.34
N SER A 189 -6.45 -4.81 7.13
CA SER A 189 -5.35 -5.74 6.81
C SER A 189 -5.32 -6.96 7.75
N MET A 190 -4.13 -7.58 7.93
CA MET A 190 -4.00 -8.79 8.76
C MET A 190 -4.30 -8.57 10.23
N VAL A 191 -4.14 -7.37 10.76
CA VAL A 191 -4.49 -7.10 12.17
C VAL A 191 -5.99 -7.25 12.38
N GLU A 192 -6.82 -6.69 11.51
CA GLU A 192 -8.28 -6.84 11.58
C GLU A 192 -8.71 -8.23 11.13
N TRP A 193 -8.15 -8.74 10.02
CA TRP A 193 -8.48 -10.07 9.50
C TRP A 193 -8.30 -11.18 10.52
N THR A 194 -7.16 -11.18 11.23
CA THR A 194 -6.84 -12.22 12.21
C THR A 194 -7.51 -12.03 13.59
N ALA A 195 -8.11 -10.86 13.84
CA ALA A 195 -8.85 -10.63 15.07
C ALA A 195 -10.14 -11.47 15.16
N ASP A 196 -10.70 -11.82 14.00
CA ASP A 196 -11.83 -12.75 13.90
C ASP A 196 -11.30 -14.15 13.54
N GLY A 197 -11.44 -15.08 14.47
CA GLY A 197 -10.97 -16.47 14.31
C GLY A 197 -11.70 -17.28 13.24
N ASP A 198 -12.84 -16.81 12.74
CA ASP A 198 -13.61 -17.45 11.67
C ASP A 198 -13.07 -17.08 10.28
N ASN A 199 -12.22 -16.07 10.18
CA ASN A 199 -11.59 -15.72 8.91
C ASN A 199 -10.55 -16.75 8.48
N PRO A 200 -10.63 -17.31 7.25
CA PRO A 200 -9.72 -18.33 6.80
C PRO A 200 -8.30 -17.79 6.61
N LEU A 201 -7.31 -18.61 6.93
CA LEU A 201 -5.89 -18.32 6.78
C LEU A 201 -5.18 -19.46 6.05
N LEU A 202 -4.21 -19.11 5.21
CA LEU A 202 -3.24 -20.05 4.65
C LEU A 202 -1.88 -19.81 5.29
N VAL A 203 -1.24 -20.91 5.73
CA VAL A 203 0.11 -20.92 6.31
C VAL A 203 1.01 -21.83 5.47
N GLY A 204 2.25 -21.45 5.31
CA GLY A 204 3.23 -22.17 4.48
C GLY A 204 3.00 -22.02 2.99
N GLU A 205 3.74 -22.79 2.18
CA GLU A 205 3.57 -22.82 0.73
C GLU A 205 2.35 -23.67 0.34
N SER A 206 1.45 -23.11 -0.44
CA SER A 206 0.37 -23.89 -1.07
C SER A 206 0.94 -24.83 -2.13
N ASN A 207 0.16 -25.84 -2.54
CA ASN A 207 0.54 -26.70 -3.65
C ASN A 207 0.69 -25.91 -4.97
N MET A 208 -0.11 -24.85 -5.15
CA MET A 208 0.03 -23.95 -6.30
C MET A 208 1.30 -23.13 -6.26
N ASP A 209 1.72 -22.63 -5.09
CA ASP A 209 3.00 -21.93 -4.93
C ASP A 209 4.16 -22.85 -5.26
N LYS A 210 4.13 -24.10 -4.82
CA LYS A 210 5.15 -25.13 -5.14
C LYS A 210 5.24 -25.40 -6.63
N VAL A 211 4.10 -25.53 -7.32
CA VAL A 211 4.06 -25.73 -8.77
C VAL A 211 4.57 -24.52 -9.53
N ARG A 212 4.14 -23.29 -9.15
CA ARG A 212 4.62 -22.04 -9.75
C ARG A 212 6.13 -21.87 -9.58
N ASN A 213 6.66 -22.12 -8.36
CA ASN A 213 8.09 -22.04 -8.07
C ASN A 213 8.89 -23.10 -8.84
N PHE A 214 8.36 -24.31 -8.98
CA PHE A 214 8.95 -25.37 -9.80
C PHE A 214 9.04 -24.99 -11.29
N LEU A 215 7.96 -24.42 -11.83
CA LEU A 215 7.92 -23.98 -13.25
C LEU A 215 8.85 -22.78 -13.49
N LYS A 216 8.92 -21.82 -12.58
CA LYS A 216 9.87 -20.70 -12.67
C LYS A 216 11.34 -21.18 -12.62
N GLY A 217 11.64 -22.24 -11.86
CA GLY A 217 12.98 -22.84 -11.81
C GLY A 217 13.38 -23.65 -13.05
N ILE A 218 12.42 -24.04 -13.89
CA ILE A 218 12.70 -24.77 -15.16
C ILE A 218 12.86 -23.79 -16.34
N LEU A 219 12.20 -22.63 -16.30
CA LEU A 219 12.12 -21.67 -17.40
C LEU A 219 13.13 -20.51 -17.27
N GLY A 220 13.83 -20.39 -16.16
CA GLY A 220 14.93 -19.44 -15.91
C GLY A 220 16.25 -20.13 -15.81
#